data_3e15746cdd6ac204c4a49d8a7abae5fc
#
_entry.id   3e15746cdd6ac204c4a49d8a7abae5fc
#
_cell.length_a   1.000
_cell.length_b   1.000
_cell.length_c   1.000
_cell.angle_alpha   90.00
_cell.angle_beta   90.00
_cell.angle_gamma   90.00
#
_symmetry.space_group_name_H-M   'P 1'
#
loop_
_entity.id
_entity.type
_entity.pdbx_description
1 polymer ?
#
loop_
_entity_poly.entity_id
_entity_poly.type
_entity_poly.pdbx_seq_one_letter_code
_entity_poly.pdbx_strand_id
1 'polypeptide(L)'
;MDENINELISDLKTHLEYLKGMGIVSLPASGMKADEPGQSTMITLEDVRKELGDCKRCKLHRGRKTIVFGEGNERATLMLIGEGPGYDEDVQGRPFVGKAGQLLTKILQSINLPREEVYIANIIKCRPPQNRNPEPDEIQSCTPFLMKQISVIQPKIICALGAFSAQTLLKTDVKITALRGKFYDLEGIKVIPTYHPAFLLRNPERKREVWEDMKKIAELLNNA
;
A
#
# COMPACT_ATOMS: atom_id res chain seq x y z
N MET A 1 7.55 -14.55 31.79
CA MET A 1 6.61 -13.40 31.76
C MET A 1 7.04 -12.30 32.74
N ASP A 2 7.72 -12.61 33.83
CA ASP A 2 8.09 -11.61 34.85
C ASP A 2 9.34 -10.77 34.54
N GLU A 3 10.30 -11.28 33.76
CA GLU A 3 11.51 -10.51 33.38
C GLU A 3 11.19 -9.30 32.51
N ASN A 4 10.28 -9.46 31.56
CA ASN A 4 9.91 -8.38 30.62
C ASN A 4 9.16 -7.22 31.32
N ILE A 5 8.39 -7.53 32.39
CA ILE A 5 7.66 -6.50 33.16
C ILE A 5 8.63 -5.72 34.08
N ASN A 6 9.64 -6.37 34.66
CA ASN A 6 10.63 -5.71 35.49
C ASN A 6 11.54 -4.77 34.68
N GLU A 7 11.89 -5.14 33.45
CA GLU A 7 12.65 -4.32 32.52
C GLU A 7 11.84 -3.07 32.12
N LEU A 8 10.57 -3.24 31.78
CA LEU A 8 9.67 -2.13 31.44
C LEU A 8 9.47 -1.14 32.60
N ILE A 9 9.35 -1.65 33.82
CA ILE A 9 9.26 -0.82 35.04
C ILE A 9 10.56 -0.05 35.31
N SER A 10 11.72 -0.67 35.05
CA SER A 10 13.02 -0.03 35.16
C SER A 10 13.19 1.12 34.19
N ASP A 11 12.83 0.91 32.91
CA ASP A 11 12.89 1.91 31.87
C ASP A 11 11.94 3.08 32.15
N LEU A 12 10.73 2.79 32.62
CA LEU A 12 9.76 3.82 33.00
C LEU A 12 10.27 4.68 34.17
N LYS A 13 10.89 4.08 35.17
CA LYS A 13 11.50 4.81 36.31
C LYS A 13 12.62 5.74 35.83
N THR A 14 13.50 5.23 34.98
CA THR A 14 14.61 6.01 34.40
C THR A 14 14.09 7.21 33.62
N HIS A 15 13.02 6.99 32.84
CA HIS A 15 12.41 8.07 32.06
C HIS A 15 11.73 9.14 32.96
N LEU A 16 11.07 8.73 34.02
CA LEU A 16 10.46 9.63 35.01
C LEU A 16 11.51 10.45 35.77
N GLU A 17 12.64 9.86 36.13
CA GLU A 17 13.76 10.55 36.75
C GLU A 17 14.39 11.59 35.82
N TYR A 18 14.52 11.27 34.53
CA TYR A 18 14.97 12.21 33.50
C TYR A 18 14.01 13.39 33.36
N LEU A 19 12.71 13.18 33.30
CA LEU A 19 11.71 14.25 33.26
C LEU A 19 11.75 15.13 34.52
N LYS A 20 11.92 14.52 35.69
CA LYS A 20 12.08 15.24 36.95
C LYS A 20 13.36 16.09 36.98
N GLY A 21 14.45 15.58 36.40
CA GLY A 21 15.72 16.34 36.25
C GLY A 21 15.58 17.54 35.33
N MET A 22 14.66 17.55 34.39
CA MET A 22 14.30 18.68 33.52
C MET A 22 13.32 19.68 34.18
N GLY A 23 12.96 19.50 35.46
CA GLY A 23 12.05 20.40 36.17
C GLY A 23 10.57 20.08 35.99
N ILE A 24 10.22 18.99 35.35
CA ILE A 24 8.83 18.54 35.20
C ILE A 24 8.44 17.77 36.45
N VAL A 25 7.87 18.45 37.42
CA VAL A 25 7.49 17.88 38.73
C VAL A 25 6.04 17.38 38.80
N SER A 26 5.22 17.70 37.80
CA SER A 26 3.88 17.17 37.65
C SER A 26 3.48 17.13 36.18
N LEU A 27 2.79 16.07 35.77
CA LEU A 27 2.08 16.01 34.52
C LEU A 27 0.62 16.41 34.79
N PRO A 28 0.00 17.29 34.00
CA PRO A 28 -1.40 17.61 34.22
C PRO A 28 -2.24 16.35 34.01
N ALA A 29 -2.93 15.91 35.05
CA ALA A 29 -3.85 14.77 35.01
C ALA A 29 -5.18 15.12 34.29
N SER A 30 -5.24 16.28 33.62
CA SER A 30 -6.44 16.74 32.94
C SER A 30 -6.61 15.98 31.60
N GLY A 31 -7.50 15.01 31.61
CA GLY A 31 -8.08 14.47 30.38
C GLY A 31 -7.76 13.01 30.02
N MET A 32 -6.99 12.30 30.82
CA MET A 32 -7.08 10.84 30.76
C MET A 32 -8.36 10.41 31.49
N LYS A 33 -9.52 10.54 30.84
CA LYS A 33 -10.54 9.52 31.06
C LYS A 33 -9.80 8.22 30.76
N ALA A 34 -9.71 7.33 31.77
CA ALA A 34 -9.47 5.93 31.48
C ALA A 34 -10.61 5.58 30.52
N ASP A 35 -10.35 5.63 29.22
CA ASP A 35 -11.19 4.95 28.28
C ASP A 35 -11.21 3.53 28.83
N GLU A 36 -12.39 3.08 29.22
CA GLU A 36 -12.63 1.65 29.43
C GLU A 36 -11.92 0.92 28.29
N PRO A 37 -11.46 -0.33 28.45
CA PRO A 37 -10.90 -1.10 27.35
C PRO A 37 -11.99 -1.23 26.28
N GLY A 38 -12.34 -0.06 25.73
CA GLY A 38 -13.29 0.17 24.68
C GLY A 38 -12.59 -0.30 23.41
N GLN A 39 -13.20 -1.25 22.78
CA GLN A 39 -13.07 -1.64 21.40
C GLN A 39 -12.15 -0.68 20.65
N SER A 40 -10.91 -1.08 20.48
CA SER A 40 -10.05 -0.55 19.43
C SER A 40 -10.89 -0.73 18.16
N THR A 41 -11.61 0.31 17.75
CA THR A 41 -12.39 0.31 16.52
C THR A 41 -11.36 0.19 15.41
N MET A 42 -11.15 -1.06 14.96
CA MET A 42 -10.21 -1.31 13.87
C MET A 42 -10.66 -0.46 12.69
N ILE A 43 -9.78 0.45 12.25
CA ILE A 43 -10.02 1.28 11.08
C ILE A 43 -10.43 0.38 9.92
N THR A 44 -11.50 0.72 9.22
CA THR A 44 -11.99 0.00 8.05
C THR A 44 -11.58 0.71 6.75
N LEU A 45 -11.67 0.01 5.61
CA LEU A 45 -11.46 0.65 4.30
C LEU A 45 -12.49 1.76 4.05
N GLU A 46 -13.69 1.63 4.59
CA GLU A 46 -14.72 2.67 4.49
C GLU A 46 -14.33 3.93 5.28
N ASP A 47 -13.68 3.79 6.42
CA ASP A 47 -13.16 4.93 7.18
C ASP A 47 -12.03 5.63 6.42
N VAL A 48 -11.13 4.87 5.80
CA VAL A 48 -10.08 5.42 4.92
C VAL A 48 -10.69 6.13 3.71
N ARG A 49 -11.77 5.60 3.14
CA ARG A 49 -12.50 6.21 2.03
C ARG A 49 -13.17 7.52 2.45
N LYS A 50 -13.81 7.54 3.61
CA LYS A 50 -14.43 8.75 4.19
C LYS A 50 -13.39 9.84 4.47
N GLU A 51 -12.24 9.46 5.05
CA GLU A 51 -11.13 10.38 5.30
C GLU A 51 -10.55 10.94 4.00
N LEU A 52 -10.43 10.12 2.95
CA LEU A 52 -10.02 10.57 1.63
C LEU A 52 -11.01 11.60 1.08
N GLY A 53 -12.30 11.30 1.14
CA GLY A 53 -13.40 12.16 0.70
C GLY A 53 -13.20 12.71 -0.71
N ASP A 54 -13.67 13.93 -0.99
CA ASP A 54 -13.31 14.68 -2.20
C ASP A 54 -11.93 15.33 -2.04
N CYS A 55 -10.88 14.50 -1.99
CA CYS A 55 -9.52 14.89 -1.67
C CYS A 55 -8.99 16.02 -2.57
N LYS A 56 -8.49 17.10 -1.94
CA LYS A 56 -7.87 18.25 -2.63
C LYS A 56 -6.42 18.49 -2.16
N ARG A 57 -5.74 17.45 -1.61
CA ARG A 57 -4.42 17.58 -0.97
C ARG A 57 -3.27 17.78 -1.96
N CYS A 58 -3.46 17.46 -3.24
CA CYS A 58 -2.47 17.72 -4.30
C CYS A 58 -3.15 18.26 -5.56
N LYS A 59 -2.36 18.79 -6.48
CA LYS A 59 -2.85 19.45 -7.72
C LYS A 59 -3.65 18.54 -8.66
N LEU A 60 -3.53 17.22 -8.56
CA LEU A 60 -4.24 16.25 -9.42
C LEU A 60 -5.76 16.32 -9.26
N HIS A 61 -6.28 16.86 -8.13
CA HIS A 61 -7.72 17.02 -7.94
C HIS A 61 -8.39 17.88 -9.01
N ARG A 62 -7.65 18.80 -9.65
CA ARG A 62 -8.19 19.73 -10.65
C ARG A 62 -8.49 19.08 -11.99
N GLY A 63 -7.79 17.99 -12.31
CA GLY A 63 -7.89 17.35 -13.64
C GLY A 63 -8.51 15.98 -13.65
N ARG A 64 -8.75 15.36 -12.48
CA ARG A 64 -9.40 14.05 -12.39
C ARG A 64 -10.91 14.16 -12.70
N LYS A 65 -11.48 13.08 -13.21
CA LYS A 65 -12.93 12.88 -13.26
C LYS A 65 -13.43 12.22 -11.98
N THR A 66 -12.73 11.16 -11.54
CA THR A 66 -13.06 10.42 -10.34
C THR A 66 -11.81 10.11 -9.50
N ILE A 67 -12.03 9.78 -8.22
CA ILE A 67 -10.99 9.20 -7.37
C ILE A 67 -11.02 7.68 -7.56
N VAL A 68 -9.86 7.10 -7.89
CA VAL A 68 -9.71 5.65 -8.00
C VAL A 68 -9.13 5.12 -6.69
N PHE A 69 -10.01 4.80 -5.75
CA PHE A 69 -9.61 4.40 -4.39
C PHE A 69 -8.84 3.09 -4.37
N GLY A 70 -9.34 2.10 -5.06
CA GLY A 70 -8.95 0.70 -5.06
C GLY A 70 -10.19 -0.19 -5.01
N GLU A 71 -10.04 -1.46 -5.37
CA GLU A 71 -11.13 -2.45 -5.34
C GLU A 71 -10.61 -3.86 -5.11
N GLY A 72 -11.50 -4.75 -4.65
CA GLY A 72 -11.24 -6.17 -4.48
C GLY A 72 -11.60 -6.67 -3.09
N ASN A 73 -11.05 -7.81 -2.72
CA ASN A 73 -11.29 -8.43 -1.43
C ASN A 73 -10.59 -7.64 -0.32
N GLU A 74 -11.33 -7.15 0.65
CA GLU A 74 -10.80 -6.42 1.81
C GLU A 74 -9.97 -7.31 2.76
N ARG A 75 -10.05 -8.64 2.59
CA ARG A 75 -9.24 -9.63 3.32
C ARG A 75 -8.29 -10.37 2.37
N ALA A 76 -7.87 -9.72 1.29
CA ALA A 76 -6.99 -10.32 0.30
C ALA A 76 -5.63 -10.67 0.89
N THR A 77 -5.16 -11.87 0.61
CA THR A 77 -3.78 -12.29 0.93
C THR A 77 -2.76 -11.69 -0.02
N LEU A 78 -3.19 -11.32 -1.25
CA LEU A 78 -2.37 -10.63 -2.24
C LEU A 78 -2.95 -9.25 -2.56
N MET A 79 -2.12 -8.22 -2.43
CA MET A 79 -2.44 -6.86 -2.87
C MET A 79 -1.57 -6.48 -4.07
N LEU A 80 -2.18 -5.97 -5.14
CA LEU A 80 -1.46 -5.47 -6.30
C LEU A 80 -1.47 -3.95 -6.27
N ILE A 81 -0.28 -3.34 -6.38
CA ILE A 81 -0.14 -1.89 -6.27
C ILE A 81 0.53 -1.36 -7.54
N GLY A 82 -0.20 -0.56 -8.32
CA GLY A 82 0.30 0.15 -9.48
C GLY A 82 0.75 1.56 -9.18
N GLU A 83 1.05 2.32 -10.22
CA GLU A 83 1.52 3.70 -10.14
C GLU A 83 0.36 4.68 -9.91
N GLY A 84 -0.59 4.72 -10.83
CA GLY A 84 -1.71 5.65 -10.81
C GLY A 84 -2.77 5.33 -11.87
N PRO A 85 -3.94 5.98 -11.79
CA PRO A 85 -5.01 5.78 -12.76
C PRO A 85 -4.65 6.28 -14.16
N GLY A 86 -5.02 5.51 -15.19
CA GLY A 86 -5.09 5.95 -16.58
C GLY A 86 -6.44 6.61 -16.91
N TYR A 87 -6.70 6.81 -18.20
CA TYR A 87 -7.92 7.47 -18.66
C TYR A 87 -9.19 6.65 -18.35
N ASP A 88 -9.16 5.35 -18.64
CA ASP A 88 -10.32 4.48 -18.44
C ASP A 88 -10.64 4.33 -16.95
N GLU A 89 -9.59 4.26 -16.11
CA GLU A 89 -9.72 4.19 -14.66
C GLU A 89 -10.30 5.48 -14.08
N ASP A 90 -9.85 6.64 -14.59
CA ASP A 90 -10.34 7.96 -14.17
C ASP A 90 -11.82 8.16 -14.53
N VAL A 91 -12.27 7.61 -15.67
CA VAL A 91 -13.68 7.64 -16.09
C VAL A 91 -14.55 6.73 -15.24
N GLN A 92 -14.07 5.51 -14.93
CA GLN A 92 -14.86 4.47 -14.26
C GLN A 92 -14.74 4.50 -12.74
N GLY A 93 -13.74 5.18 -12.18
CA GLY A 93 -13.46 5.17 -10.74
C GLY A 93 -12.88 3.84 -10.23
N ARG A 94 -12.45 2.95 -11.12
CA ARG A 94 -11.97 1.60 -10.81
C ARG A 94 -10.54 1.39 -11.27
N PRO A 95 -9.67 0.71 -10.48
CA PRO A 95 -8.28 0.49 -10.86
C PRO A 95 -8.15 -0.58 -11.93
N PHE A 96 -7.21 -0.43 -12.84
CA PHE A 96 -6.85 -1.43 -13.85
C PHE A 96 -8.06 -1.98 -14.65
N VAL A 97 -8.79 -1.10 -15.33
CA VAL A 97 -9.92 -1.46 -16.22
C VAL A 97 -9.59 -1.30 -17.71
N GLY A 98 -8.63 -0.45 -18.07
CA GLY A 98 -8.16 -0.27 -19.43
C GLY A 98 -7.35 -1.47 -19.94
N LYS A 99 -6.68 -1.34 -21.11
CA LYS A 99 -5.88 -2.41 -21.75
C LYS A 99 -4.85 -3.05 -20.81
N ALA A 100 -4.17 -2.24 -19.99
CA ALA A 100 -3.21 -2.72 -19.00
C ALA A 100 -3.91 -3.56 -17.91
N GLY A 101 -5.09 -3.15 -17.48
CA GLY A 101 -5.90 -3.87 -16.50
C GLY A 101 -6.43 -5.20 -17.03
N GLN A 102 -6.88 -5.23 -18.29
CA GLN A 102 -7.28 -6.48 -18.94
C GLN A 102 -6.12 -7.48 -19.02
N LEU A 103 -4.90 -6.99 -19.29
CA LEU A 103 -3.71 -7.85 -19.24
C LEU A 103 -3.42 -8.32 -17.82
N LEU A 104 -3.55 -7.45 -16.80
CA LEU A 104 -3.39 -7.84 -15.40
C LEU A 104 -4.37 -8.97 -15.01
N THR A 105 -5.63 -8.87 -15.42
CA THR A 105 -6.62 -9.91 -15.16
C THR A 105 -6.19 -11.25 -15.79
N LYS A 106 -5.67 -11.24 -17.02
CA LYS A 106 -5.15 -12.46 -17.67
C LYS A 106 -3.90 -13.02 -16.95
N ILE A 107 -3.05 -12.15 -16.43
CA ILE A 107 -1.87 -12.56 -15.62
C ILE A 107 -2.34 -13.25 -14.34
N LEU A 108 -3.30 -12.70 -13.62
CA LEU A 108 -3.88 -13.32 -12.42
C LEU A 108 -4.52 -14.68 -12.73
N GLN A 109 -5.32 -14.75 -13.79
CA GLN A 109 -5.94 -16.00 -14.24
C GLN A 109 -4.89 -17.09 -14.55
N SER A 110 -3.72 -16.71 -15.06
CA SER A 110 -2.65 -17.67 -15.39
C SER A 110 -2.02 -18.36 -14.19
N ILE A 111 -2.24 -17.84 -12.99
CA ILE A 111 -1.87 -18.46 -11.70
C ILE A 111 -3.08 -18.94 -10.90
N ASN A 112 -4.23 -19.11 -11.57
CA ASN A 112 -5.50 -19.54 -10.99
C ASN A 112 -5.99 -18.64 -9.83
N LEU A 113 -5.72 -17.34 -9.91
CA LEU A 113 -6.14 -16.36 -8.91
C LEU A 113 -7.17 -15.40 -9.54
N PRO A 114 -8.45 -15.49 -9.19
CA PRO A 114 -9.49 -14.58 -9.68
C PRO A 114 -9.22 -13.14 -9.23
N ARG A 115 -9.58 -12.17 -10.08
CA ARG A 115 -9.39 -10.74 -9.79
C ARG A 115 -10.10 -10.29 -8.52
N GLU A 116 -11.25 -10.87 -8.23
CA GLU A 116 -12.09 -10.60 -7.06
C GLU A 116 -11.51 -11.11 -5.74
N GLU A 117 -10.55 -12.02 -5.77
CA GLU A 117 -9.86 -12.54 -4.58
C GLU A 117 -8.67 -11.69 -4.14
N VAL A 118 -8.19 -10.80 -5.00
CA VAL A 118 -7.10 -9.89 -4.69
C VAL A 118 -7.61 -8.48 -4.40
N TYR A 119 -6.77 -7.63 -3.79
CA TYR A 119 -7.05 -6.20 -3.72
C TYR A 119 -6.12 -5.43 -4.66
N ILE A 120 -6.67 -4.52 -5.43
CA ILE A 120 -5.92 -3.75 -6.43
C ILE A 120 -6.02 -2.27 -6.10
N ALA A 121 -4.87 -1.61 -6.00
CA ALA A 121 -4.76 -0.18 -5.75
C ALA A 121 -3.61 0.45 -6.55
N ASN A 122 -3.43 1.76 -6.37
CA ASN A 122 -2.31 2.51 -6.93
C ASN A 122 -1.67 3.37 -5.84
N ILE A 123 -0.42 3.79 -6.05
CA ILE A 123 0.28 4.77 -5.20
C ILE A 123 -0.54 6.06 -5.14
N ILE A 124 -0.91 6.62 -6.29
CA ILE A 124 -1.79 7.80 -6.36
C ILE A 124 -3.21 7.42 -6.77
N LYS A 125 -4.20 8.17 -6.25
CA LYS A 125 -5.63 7.88 -6.45
C LYS A 125 -6.28 8.74 -7.55
N CYS A 126 -5.54 9.68 -8.12
CA CYS A 126 -6.02 10.60 -9.15
C CYS A 126 -5.13 10.49 -10.38
N ARG A 127 -5.74 10.61 -11.57
CA ARG A 127 -5.02 10.55 -12.85
C ARG A 127 -4.14 11.77 -13.08
N PRO A 128 -2.83 11.62 -13.34
CA PRO A 128 -1.98 12.72 -13.79
C PRO A 128 -2.35 13.18 -15.22
N PRO A 129 -2.17 14.48 -15.56
CA PRO A 129 -2.40 14.99 -16.90
C PRO A 129 -1.63 14.17 -17.95
N GLN A 130 -2.31 13.79 -19.05
CA GLN A 130 -1.74 13.00 -20.16
C GLN A 130 -1.07 11.68 -19.74
N ASN A 131 -1.45 11.13 -18.58
CA ASN A 131 -0.85 9.93 -17.97
C ASN A 131 0.68 10.07 -17.76
N ARG A 132 1.17 11.29 -17.44
CA ARG A 132 2.58 11.46 -17.05
C ARG A 132 2.87 10.72 -15.74
N ASN A 133 4.12 10.51 -15.46
CA ASN A 133 4.54 9.98 -14.17
C ASN A 133 4.09 10.90 -13.03
N PRO A 134 3.76 10.35 -11.85
CA PRO A 134 3.45 11.15 -10.67
C PRO A 134 4.67 11.92 -10.19
N GLU A 135 4.42 13.13 -9.68
CA GLU A 135 5.46 13.97 -9.10
C GLU A 135 5.62 13.66 -7.59
N PRO A 136 6.80 13.97 -6.98
CA PRO A 136 7.06 13.62 -5.59
C PRO A 136 6.02 14.16 -4.59
N ASP A 137 5.53 15.39 -4.78
CA ASP A 137 4.50 16.01 -3.94
C ASP A 137 3.14 15.29 -4.05
N GLU A 138 2.82 14.76 -5.25
CA GLU A 138 1.61 13.97 -5.49
C GLU A 138 1.68 12.60 -4.79
N ILE A 139 2.84 11.94 -4.88
CA ILE A 139 3.11 10.68 -4.18
C ILE A 139 3.04 10.91 -2.66
N GLN A 140 3.75 11.91 -2.15
CA GLN A 140 3.79 12.23 -0.72
C GLN A 140 2.39 12.49 -0.14
N SER A 141 1.56 13.24 -0.87
CA SER A 141 0.19 13.55 -0.45
C SER A 141 -0.74 12.34 -0.46
N CYS A 142 -0.48 11.34 -1.30
CA CYS A 142 -1.39 10.21 -1.56
C CYS A 142 -0.98 8.92 -0.84
N THR A 143 0.33 8.70 -0.64
CA THR A 143 0.88 7.50 0.02
C THR A 143 0.28 7.21 1.39
N PRO A 144 -0.03 8.18 2.28
CA PRO A 144 -0.64 7.89 3.57
C PRO A 144 -1.95 7.09 3.48
N PHE A 145 -2.76 7.33 2.45
CA PHE A 145 -4.01 6.57 2.24
C PHE A 145 -3.73 5.14 1.77
N LEU A 146 -2.72 4.94 0.94
CA LEU A 146 -2.29 3.60 0.55
C LEU A 146 -1.76 2.81 1.76
N MET A 147 -0.94 3.43 2.60
CA MET A 147 -0.43 2.78 3.82
C MET A 147 -1.57 2.38 4.77
N LYS A 148 -2.60 3.24 4.92
CA LYS A 148 -3.81 2.88 5.67
C LYS A 148 -4.57 1.72 5.03
N GLN A 149 -4.68 1.68 3.70
CA GLN A 149 -5.28 0.53 3.01
C GLN A 149 -4.49 -0.77 3.28
N ILE A 150 -3.16 -0.71 3.21
CA ILE A 150 -2.29 -1.86 3.52
C ILE A 150 -2.49 -2.30 4.98
N SER A 151 -2.53 -1.37 5.93
CA SER A 151 -2.71 -1.68 7.36
C SER A 151 -4.09 -2.28 7.69
N VAL A 152 -5.14 -1.92 6.94
CA VAL A 152 -6.49 -2.49 7.09
C VAL A 152 -6.57 -3.88 6.46
N ILE A 153 -6.04 -4.05 5.25
CA ILE A 153 -6.13 -5.31 4.49
C ILE A 153 -5.17 -6.35 5.06
N GLN A 154 -4.00 -5.93 5.56
CA GLN A 154 -2.93 -6.80 6.08
C GLN A 154 -2.59 -7.95 5.13
N PRO A 155 -2.26 -7.67 3.86
CA PRO A 155 -1.95 -8.72 2.90
C PRO A 155 -0.67 -9.45 3.30
N LYS A 156 -0.56 -10.75 3.00
CA LYS A 156 0.71 -11.50 3.18
C LYS A 156 1.74 -11.08 2.12
N ILE A 157 1.27 -10.74 0.93
CA ILE A 157 2.12 -10.39 -0.22
C ILE A 157 1.60 -9.12 -0.87
N ILE A 158 2.53 -8.23 -1.22
CA ILE A 158 2.29 -7.08 -2.11
C ILE A 158 3.05 -7.32 -3.42
N CYS A 159 2.34 -7.32 -4.54
CA CYS A 159 2.94 -7.28 -5.87
C CYS A 159 3.03 -5.83 -6.34
N ALA A 160 4.25 -5.26 -6.37
CA ALA A 160 4.49 -3.89 -6.81
C ALA A 160 4.65 -3.86 -8.34
N LEU A 161 3.68 -3.25 -9.03
CA LEU A 161 3.59 -3.20 -10.49
C LEU A 161 4.33 -1.99 -11.05
N GLY A 162 5.56 -2.19 -11.53
CA GLY A 162 6.39 -1.15 -12.14
C GLY A 162 7.33 -0.43 -11.18
N ALA A 163 8.16 0.47 -11.75
CA ALA A 163 9.23 1.15 -11.02
C ALA A 163 8.69 2.06 -9.90
N PHE A 164 7.70 2.92 -10.20
CA PHE A 164 7.17 3.87 -9.23
C PHE A 164 6.56 3.18 -8.00
N SER A 165 5.78 2.12 -8.21
CA SER A 165 5.23 1.35 -7.11
C SER A 165 6.33 0.71 -6.27
N ALA A 166 7.28 0.03 -6.91
CA ALA A 166 8.38 -0.62 -6.21
C ALA A 166 9.26 0.36 -5.43
N GLN A 167 9.67 1.45 -6.08
CA GLN A 167 10.54 2.46 -5.47
C GLN A 167 9.87 3.19 -4.31
N THR A 168 8.58 3.52 -4.44
CA THR A 168 7.82 4.17 -3.36
C THR A 168 7.68 3.27 -2.14
N LEU A 169 7.28 1.99 -2.34
CA LEU A 169 7.07 1.05 -1.25
C LEU A 169 8.38 0.67 -0.55
N LEU A 170 9.45 0.46 -1.32
CA LEU A 170 10.76 0.03 -0.81
C LEU A 170 11.69 1.19 -0.44
N LYS A 171 11.25 2.45 -0.64
CA LYS A 171 12.03 3.67 -0.39
C LYS A 171 13.43 3.61 -1.03
N THR A 172 13.50 3.29 -2.33
CA THR A 172 14.75 3.06 -3.06
C THR A 172 14.68 3.66 -4.47
N ASP A 173 15.83 4.02 -5.04
CA ASP A 173 15.96 4.48 -6.43
C ASP A 173 16.45 3.38 -7.38
N VAL A 174 16.55 2.14 -6.90
CA VAL A 174 17.02 1.00 -7.70
C VAL A 174 16.07 0.73 -8.85
N LYS A 175 16.62 0.47 -10.03
CA LYS A 175 15.82 0.20 -11.25
C LYS A 175 15.00 -1.08 -11.11
N ILE A 176 13.80 -1.08 -11.69
CA ILE A 176 12.88 -2.23 -11.67
C ILE A 176 13.52 -3.52 -12.21
N THR A 177 14.41 -3.42 -13.18
CA THR A 177 15.14 -4.56 -13.73
C THR A 177 16.02 -5.28 -12.72
N ALA A 178 16.50 -4.61 -11.69
CA ALA A 178 17.30 -5.19 -10.61
C ALA A 178 16.43 -5.63 -9.41
N LEU A 179 15.28 -4.98 -9.21
CA LEU A 179 14.35 -5.27 -8.12
C LEU A 179 13.44 -6.45 -8.41
N ARG A 180 12.97 -6.59 -9.68
CA ARG A 180 11.93 -7.54 -10.02
C ARG A 180 12.25 -8.99 -9.64
N GLY A 181 11.23 -9.72 -9.29
CA GLY A 181 11.31 -11.16 -9.04
C GLY A 181 12.05 -11.57 -7.77
N LYS A 182 12.37 -10.61 -6.91
CA LYS A 182 12.93 -10.84 -5.57
C LYS A 182 11.92 -10.40 -4.52
N PHE A 183 11.90 -11.10 -3.39
CA PHE A 183 11.09 -10.69 -2.24
C PHE A 183 11.89 -9.71 -1.37
N TYR A 184 11.19 -8.66 -0.96
CA TYR A 184 11.65 -7.65 0.00
C TYR A 184 10.70 -7.67 1.19
N ASP A 185 11.10 -7.05 2.28
CA ASP A 185 10.26 -6.90 3.47
C ASP A 185 9.78 -5.45 3.61
N LEU A 186 8.49 -5.28 3.87
CA LEU A 186 7.87 -4.01 4.24
C LEU A 186 7.07 -4.26 5.53
N GLU A 187 7.70 -3.99 6.67
CA GLU A 187 7.06 -4.12 7.99
C GLU A 187 6.40 -5.51 8.20
N GLY A 188 7.10 -6.57 7.79
CA GLY A 188 6.63 -7.96 7.87
C GLY A 188 5.82 -8.46 6.67
N ILE A 189 5.46 -7.59 5.73
CA ILE A 189 4.76 -7.96 4.49
C ILE A 189 5.78 -8.24 3.38
N LYS A 190 5.63 -9.35 2.67
CA LYS A 190 6.51 -9.68 1.53
C LYS A 190 6.14 -8.85 0.31
N VAL A 191 7.08 -8.05 -0.21
CA VAL A 191 6.91 -7.25 -1.43
C VAL A 191 7.69 -7.87 -2.56
N ILE A 192 7.04 -8.14 -3.69
CA ILE A 192 7.69 -8.59 -4.92
C ILE A 192 7.44 -7.58 -6.05
N PRO A 193 8.45 -6.84 -6.49
CA PRO A 193 8.36 -6.00 -7.67
C PRO A 193 8.30 -6.83 -8.96
N THR A 194 7.52 -6.35 -9.94
CA THR A 194 7.49 -6.89 -11.31
C THR A 194 7.22 -5.78 -12.31
N TYR A 195 7.29 -6.08 -13.61
CA TYR A 195 6.99 -5.08 -14.63
C TYR A 195 5.51 -4.68 -14.62
N HIS A 196 5.25 -3.40 -14.89
CA HIS A 196 3.89 -2.89 -15.04
C HIS A 196 3.21 -3.48 -16.28
N PRO A 197 1.93 -3.88 -16.23
CA PRO A 197 1.22 -4.43 -17.39
C PRO A 197 1.26 -3.52 -18.63
N ALA A 198 1.20 -2.19 -18.47
CA ALA A 198 1.33 -1.26 -19.57
C ALA A 198 2.72 -1.32 -20.27
N PHE A 199 3.78 -1.67 -19.56
CA PHE A 199 5.08 -1.92 -20.14
C PHE A 199 5.07 -3.17 -21.01
N LEU A 200 4.40 -4.23 -20.58
CA LEU A 200 4.30 -5.50 -21.30
C LEU A 200 3.47 -5.40 -22.60
N LEU A 201 2.56 -4.43 -22.70
CA LEU A 201 1.84 -4.15 -23.94
C LEU A 201 2.77 -3.62 -25.03
N ARG A 202 3.83 -2.89 -24.64
CA ARG A 202 4.84 -2.35 -25.55
C ARG A 202 6.04 -3.27 -25.74
N ASN A 203 6.26 -4.21 -24.79
CA ASN A 203 7.41 -5.12 -24.74
C ASN A 203 6.92 -6.55 -24.44
N PRO A 204 6.23 -7.20 -25.40
CA PRO A 204 5.60 -8.50 -25.18
C PRO A 204 6.59 -9.63 -24.81
N GLU A 205 7.84 -9.51 -25.24
CA GLU A 205 8.92 -10.48 -24.94
C GLU A 205 9.21 -10.57 -23.43
N ARG A 206 8.88 -9.51 -22.66
CA ARG A 206 9.09 -9.48 -21.22
C ARG A 206 7.98 -10.19 -20.41
N LYS A 207 6.95 -10.71 -21.07
CA LYS A 207 5.85 -11.45 -20.38
C LYS A 207 6.36 -12.68 -19.65
N ARG A 208 7.37 -13.37 -20.21
CA ARG A 208 7.98 -14.55 -19.57
C ARG A 208 8.54 -14.20 -18.18
N GLU A 209 9.20 -13.07 -18.06
CA GLU A 209 9.78 -12.63 -16.80
C GLU A 209 8.70 -12.36 -15.75
N VAL A 210 7.59 -11.74 -16.14
CA VAL A 210 6.44 -11.52 -15.23
C VAL A 210 5.80 -12.85 -14.84
N TRP A 211 5.69 -13.79 -15.77
CA TRP A 211 5.21 -15.14 -15.47
C TRP A 211 6.05 -15.81 -14.39
N GLU A 212 7.39 -15.72 -14.47
CA GLU A 212 8.28 -16.26 -13.43
C GLU A 212 8.07 -15.56 -12.06
N ASP A 213 7.82 -14.24 -12.06
CA ASP A 213 7.52 -13.52 -10.83
C ASP A 213 6.18 -13.96 -10.23
N MET A 214 5.16 -14.14 -11.07
CA MET A 214 3.82 -14.58 -10.63
C MET A 214 3.82 -16.02 -10.10
N LYS A 215 4.63 -16.92 -10.65
CA LYS A 215 4.80 -18.29 -10.10
C LYS A 215 5.32 -18.24 -8.66
N LYS A 216 6.30 -17.38 -8.36
CA LYS A 216 6.83 -17.22 -7.00
C LYS A 216 5.74 -16.73 -6.03
N ILE A 217 4.85 -15.84 -6.50
CA ILE A 217 3.69 -15.39 -5.72
C ILE A 217 2.77 -16.58 -5.43
N ALA A 218 2.41 -17.35 -6.47
CA ALA A 218 1.53 -18.51 -6.34
C ALA A 218 2.11 -19.57 -5.38
N GLU A 219 3.40 -19.87 -5.49
CA GLU A 219 4.10 -20.79 -4.59
C GLU A 219 4.02 -20.32 -3.13
N LEU A 220 4.26 -19.02 -2.89
CA LEU A 220 4.19 -18.48 -1.53
C LEU A 220 2.77 -18.46 -0.97
N LEU A 221 1.75 -18.18 -1.80
CA LEU A 221 0.34 -18.22 -1.39
C LEU A 221 -0.12 -19.63 -1.03
N ASN A 222 0.35 -20.65 -1.76
CA ASN A 222 -0.03 -22.05 -1.53
C ASN A 222 0.64 -22.65 -0.27
N ASN A 223 1.78 -22.09 0.16
CA ASN A 223 2.56 -22.55 1.32
C ASN A 223 2.24 -21.75 2.60
N ALA A 224 1.31 -20.81 2.56
CA ALA A 224 0.98 -19.87 3.62
C ALA A 224 -0.41 -20.09 4.21
#